data_5475c431567f2a26b4800db78b4b995b
#
_entry.id   5475c431567f2a26b4800db78b4b995b
#
_cell.length_a   1.000
_cell.length_b   1.000
_cell.length_c   1.000
_cell.angle_alpha   90.00
_cell.angle_beta   90.00
_cell.angle_gamma   90.00
#
_symmetry.space_group_name_H-M   'P 1'
#
loop_
_entity.id
_entity.type
_entity.pdbx_description
1 polymer ?
#
loop_
_entity_poly.entity_id
_entity_poly.type
_entity_poly.pdbx_seq_one_letter_code
_entity_poly.pdbx_strand_id
1 'polypeptide(L)'
;MSHCPLRLWAALVAASLFAPAVAAAAPKGLDQKGKPALKSAGPLAFAPGGVLLVGDPLGAAVFAIDTNEPEGKSAGGAINVKQIDRKIAALLGTSADQILINDLAVNPAAGSVYMSVSRGRGPDAAPVIVRMDHTGKLSEFALDDVNYAEAALPNAPDPAAKDRRGNSQRTETITDLAYVDGRVIVAGLSNEEFASKLRSLPFPFDESDAGTSVEIYHGSHGKFETQSPVRTFVAYTIDGEPNLLAAYTCTPLVKFPVAQLSPGAKVQGVTIAELGNQNRPLDMIIYQKDGGDFVLMANDRRGVMKIPTGDFAAAEAIETRVPDKAGVGYETIADLKGVVQLDRLDADHALVLVKTEAGELACQTVPLP
;
A
#
# COMPACT_ATOMS: atom_id res chain seq x y z
N MET A 1 -83.34 -8.18 -33.47
CA MET A 1 -82.14 -7.54 -34.16
C MET A 1 -81.11 -7.22 -33.08
N SER A 2 -80.17 -8.08 -32.93
CA SER A 2 -79.20 -8.05 -31.81
C SER A 2 -77.83 -7.75 -32.42
N HIS A 3 -77.21 -6.59 -32.08
CA HIS A 3 -75.88 -6.22 -32.49
C HIS A 3 -74.88 -6.67 -31.45
N CYS A 4 -73.98 -7.55 -31.84
CA CYS A 4 -72.81 -7.95 -31.05
C CYS A 4 -71.59 -7.02 -31.37
N PRO A 5 -70.87 -6.40 -30.41
CA PRO A 5 -69.66 -5.68 -30.72
C PRO A 5 -68.43 -6.61 -30.64
N LEU A 6 -67.66 -6.61 -31.71
CA LEU A 6 -66.35 -7.24 -31.83
C LEU A 6 -65.32 -6.50 -30.95
N ARG A 7 -64.73 -7.23 -30.00
CA ARG A 7 -63.59 -6.71 -29.18
C ARG A 7 -62.28 -7.06 -29.92
N LEU A 8 -61.59 -6.03 -30.42
CA LEU A 8 -60.21 -6.15 -30.86
C LEU A 8 -59.29 -6.21 -29.63
N TRP A 9 -58.52 -7.28 -29.52
CA TRP A 9 -57.39 -7.38 -28.60
C TRP A 9 -56.13 -6.88 -29.32
N ALA A 10 -55.56 -5.73 -28.85
CA ALA A 10 -54.24 -5.28 -29.29
C ALA A 10 -53.18 -5.98 -28.44
N ALA A 11 -52.40 -6.85 -29.06
CA ALA A 11 -51.23 -7.47 -28.43
C ALA A 11 -50.07 -6.44 -28.45
N LEU A 12 -49.68 -5.93 -27.27
CA LEU A 12 -48.47 -5.16 -27.10
C LEU A 12 -47.25 -6.12 -27.10
N VAL A 13 -46.49 -6.11 -28.18
CA VAL A 13 -45.15 -6.75 -28.20
C VAL A 13 -44.17 -5.80 -27.56
N ALA A 14 -43.73 -6.11 -26.33
CA ALA A 14 -42.63 -5.42 -25.66
C ALA A 14 -41.30 -5.88 -26.29
N ALA A 15 -40.71 -5.06 -27.14
CA ALA A 15 -39.35 -5.27 -27.63
C ALA A 15 -38.37 -4.92 -26.53
N SER A 16 -37.74 -5.92 -25.94
CA SER A 16 -36.62 -5.73 -24.98
C SER A 16 -35.39 -5.26 -25.75
N LEU A 17 -35.07 -4.01 -25.65
CA LEU A 17 -33.80 -3.46 -26.14
C LEU A 17 -32.66 -3.94 -25.22
N PHE A 18 -31.98 -5.00 -25.62
CA PHE A 18 -30.67 -5.37 -25.08
C PHE A 18 -29.66 -4.29 -25.57
N ALA A 19 -29.35 -3.33 -24.73
CA ALA A 19 -28.17 -2.49 -24.95
C ALA A 19 -26.92 -3.36 -24.74
N PRO A 20 -25.98 -3.42 -25.69
CA PRO A 20 -24.74 -4.13 -25.46
C PRO A 20 -23.99 -3.40 -24.33
N ALA A 21 -23.57 -4.15 -23.32
CA ALA A 21 -22.65 -3.63 -22.32
C ALA A 21 -21.36 -3.23 -23.05
N VAL A 22 -21.08 -1.93 -23.09
CA VAL A 22 -19.79 -1.43 -23.56
C VAL A 22 -18.78 -1.88 -22.53
N ALA A 23 -17.96 -2.88 -22.88
CA ALA A 23 -16.81 -3.24 -22.06
C ALA A 23 -15.92 -1.99 -21.95
N ALA A 24 -15.66 -1.53 -20.71
CA ALA A 24 -14.70 -0.47 -20.49
C ALA A 24 -13.35 -0.90 -21.11
N ALA A 25 -12.73 0.00 -21.87
CA ALA A 25 -11.41 -0.28 -22.41
C ALA A 25 -10.43 -0.48 -21.24
N ALA A 26 -9.60 -1.53 -21.34
CA ALA A 26 -8.56 -1.76 -20.33
C ALA A 26 -7.69 -0.50 -20.16
N PRO A 27 -7.25 -0.19 -18.93
CA PRO A 27 -6.33 0.91 -18.69
C PRO A 27 -5.10 0.81 -19.59
N LYS A 28 -4.63 1.94 -20.12
CA LYS A 28 -3.44 1.95 -20.99
C LYS A 28 -2.23 1.40 -20.24
N GLY A 29 -1.47 0.53 -20.92
CA GLY A 29 -0.23 -0.02 -20.40
C GLY A 29 -0.35 -1.34 -19.65
N LEU A 30 -1.54 -1.96 -19.67
CA LEU A 30 -1.74 -3.34 -19.22
C LEU A 30 -1.81 -4.22 -20.48
N ASP A 31 -0.66 -4.66 -20.98
CA ASP A 31 -0.49 -5.29 -22.30
C ASP A 31 -0.57 -6.83 -22.25
N GLN A 32 -0.60 -7.40 -21.04
CA GLN A 32 -0.72 -8.83 -20.83
C GLN A 32 -2.14 -9.18 -20.37
N LYS A 33 -2.62 -10.36 -20.76
CA LYS A 33 -3.87 -10.92 -20.31
C LYS A 33 -3.68 -12.35 -19.84
N GLY A 34 -4.24 -12.69 -18.67
CA GLY A 34 -4.15 -14.02 -18.09
C GLY A 34 -3.87 -13.96 -16.59
N LYS A 35 -3.04 -14.88 -16.10
CA LYS A 35 -2.69 -15.02 -14.69
C LYS A 35 -1.28 -14.46 -14.42
N PRO A 36 -1.15 -13.38 -13.64
CA PRO A 36 0.14 -12.90 -13.15
C PRO A 36 0.90 -13.98 -12.37
N ALA A 37 2.20 -14.14 -12.64
CA ALA A 37 3.01 -15.20 -12.02
C ALA A 37 3.55 -14.77 -10.64
N LEU A 38 2.68 -14.30 -9.74
CA LEU A 38 3.05 -13.88 -8.38
C LEU A 38 3.66 -15.02 -7.59
N LYS A 39 4.82 -14.80 -6.99
CA LYS A 39 5.45 -15.70 -6.00
C LYS A 39 5.07 -15.32 -4.57
N SER A 40 4.80 -14.04 -4.33
CA SER A 40 4.26 -13.51 -3.08
C SER A 40 3.39 -12.30 -3.37
N ALA A 41 2.54 -11.91 -2.43
CA ALA A 41 1.81 -10.66 -2.48
C ALA A 41 2.18 -9.86 -1.23
N GLY A 42 2.95 -8.80 -1.43
CA GLY A 42 3.43 -7.88 -0.40
C GLY A 42 2.67 -6.56 -0.42
N PRO A 43 3.38 -5.40 -0.44
CA PRO A 43 2.76 -4.08 -0.43
C PRO A 43 1.81 -3.86 -1.60
N LEU A 44 0.76 -3.10 -1.35
CA LEU A 44 -0.28 -2.72 -2.31
C LEU A 44 -0.37 -1.21 -2.44
N ALA A 45 -0.72 -0.73 -3.61
CA ALA A 45 -1.17 0.64 -3.85
C ALA A 45 -2.13 0.70 -5.03
N PHE A 46 -2.73 1.85 -5.29
CA PHE A 46 -3.54 2.08 -6.47
C PHE A 46 -2.92 3.13 -7.37
N ALA A 47 -2.86 2.83 -8.67
CA ALA A 47 -2.68 3.80 -9.73
C ALA A 47 -4.05 4.28 -10.25
N PRO A 48 -4.11 5.38 -11.02
CA PRO A 48 -5.36 5.88 -11.61
C PRO A 48 -6.11 4.82 -12.41
N GLY A 49 -7.43 4.96 -12.48
CA GLY A 49 -8.30 4.03 -13.20
C GLY A 49 -8.53 2.70 -12.48
N GLY A 50 -8.31 2.64 -11.17
CA GLY A 50 -8.54 1.41 -10.38
C GLY A 50 -7.51 0.31 -10.64
N VAL A 51 -6.31 0.67 -11.12
CA VAL A 51 -5.22 -0.30 -11.32
C VAL A 51 -4.57 -0.61 -9.97
N LEU A 52 -4.66 -1.86 -9.55
CA LEU A 52 -4.01 -2.37 -8.35
C LEU A 52 -2.54 -2.66 -8.63
N LEU A 53 -1.66 -2.01 -7.89
CA LEU A 53 -0.24 -2.30 -7.85
C LEU A 53 0.04 -3.32 -6.76
N VAL A 54 0.75 -4.39 -7.11
CA VAL A 54 1.11 -5.48 -6.19
C VAL A 54 2.62 -5.67 -6.20
N GLY A 55 3.27 -5.45 -5.07
CA GLY A 55 4.66 -5.82 -4.87
C GLY A 55 4.80 -7.32 -4.65
N ASP A 56 5.68 -7.97 -5.40
CA ASP A 56 6.06 -9.37 -5.21
C ASP A 56 7.53 -9.45 -4.73
N PRO A 57 7.81 -9.36 -3.43
CA PRO A 57 9.18 -9.42 -2.91
C PRO A 57 9.90 -10.70 -3.28
N LEU A 58 9.25 -11.88 -3.23
CA LEU A 58 9.88 -13.16 -3.58
C LEU A 58 10.13 -13.30 -5.07
N GLY A 59 9.26 -12.76 -5.92
CA GLY A 59 9.43 -12.67 -7.36
C GLY A 59 10.44 -11.61 -7.78
N ALA A 60 10.66 -10.58 -6.96
CA ALA A 60 11.35 -9.34 -7.29
C ALA A 60 10.70 -8.65 -8.50
N ALA A 61 9.40 -8.43 -8.42
CA ALA A 61 8.63 -7.80 -9.46
C ALA A 61 7.51 -6.93 -8.87
N VAL A 62 7.05 -5.97 -9.66
CA VAL A 62 5.82 -5.22 -9.39
C VAL A 62 4.83 -5.56 -10.49
N PHE A 63 3.62 -5.90 -10.10
CA PHE A 63 2.51 -6.14 -11.00
C PHE A 63 1.52 -4.97 -10.93
N ALA A 64 1.06 -4.51 -12.08
CA ALA A 64 -0.08 -3.61 -12.21
C ALA A 64 -1.25 -4.41 -12.77
N ILE A 65 -2.36 -4.47 -12.07
CA ILE A 65 -3.49 -5.36 -12.37
C ILE A 65 -4.77 -4.53 -12.49
N ASP A 66 -5.49 -4.69 -13.59
CA ASP A 66 -6.81 -4.10 -13.77
C ASP A 66 -7.82 -4.75 -12.81
N THR A 67 -8.40 -3.97 -11.92
CA THR A 67 -9.45 -4.49 -11.04
C THR A 67 -10.79 -4.60 -11.76
N ASN A 68 -10.92 -3.96 -12.92
CA ASN A 68 -12.17 -3.89 -13.69
C ASN A 68 -13.38 -3.41 -12.85
N GLU A 69 -13.10 -2.61 -11.82
CA GLU A 69 -14.13 -2.01 -11.00
C GLU A 69 -14.66 -0.72 -11.65
N PRO A 70 -15.97 -0.52 -11.66
CA PRO A 70 -16.54 0.72 -12.18
C PRO A 70 -16.12 1.90 -11.29
N GLU A 71 -15.79 3.01 -11.92
CA GLU A 71 -15.62 4.27 -11.19
C GLU A 71 -16.96 4.69 -10.56
N GLY A 72 -16.91 5.12 -9.33
CA GLY A 72 -18.07 5.59 -8.59
C GLY A 72 -18.01 5.10 -7.16
N LYS A 73 -17.63 5.99 -6.25
CA LYS A 73 -17.65 5.67 -4.84
C LYS A 73 -19.08 5.32 -4.43
N SER A 74 -19.32 4.08 -4.08
CA SER A 74 -20.47 3.76 -3.28
C SER A 74 -20.32 4.54 -1.97
N ALA A 75 -21.35 5.31 -1.58
CA ALA A 75 -21.43 5.90 -0.25
C ALA A 75 -21.47 4.75 0.76
N GLY A 76 -20.30 4.22 1.10
CA GLY A 76 -20.18 3.12 2.07
C GLY A 76 -20.47 3.61 3.46
N GLY A 77 -21.21 2.80 4.22
CA GLY A 77 -21.29 2.94 5.67
C GLY A 77 -19.95 2.61 6.33
N ALA A 78 -19.86 2.86 7.63
CA ALA A 78 -18.68 2.48 8.40
C ALA A 78 -18.44 0.96 8.31
N ILE A 79 -17.27 0.57 7.85
CA ILE A 79 -16.80 -0.82 7.83
C ILE A 79 -16.42 -1.22 9.25
N ASN A 80 -16.90 -2.39 9.71
CA ASN A 80 -16.46 -2.97 10.98
C ASN A 80 -16.52 -4.50 10.87
N VAL A 81 -15.43 -5.09 10.43
CA VAL A 81 -15.30 -6.53 10.23
C VAL A 81 -14.41 -7.12 11.31
N LYS A 82 -15.02 -7.70 12.34
CA LYS A 82 -14.32 -8.41 13.41
C LYS A 82 -13.83 -9.77 12.93
N GLN A 83 -12.71 -10.25 13.49
CA GLN A 83 -12.11 -11.55 13.19
C GLN A 83 -11.89 -11.76 11.68
N ILE A 84 -11.35 -10.73 11.02
CA ILE A 84 -11.17 -10.73 9.57
C ILE A 84 -10.22 -11.85 9.11
N ASP A 85 -9.21 -12.17 9.91
CA ASP A 85 -8.29 -13.29 9.71
C ASP A 85 -9.04 -14.64 9.65
N ARG A 86 -9.99 -14.88 10.57
CA ARG A 86 -10.85 -16.08 10.56
C ARG A 86 -11.80 -16.12 9.37
N LYS A 87 -12.35 -14.97 8.99
CA LYS A 87 -13.25 -14.87 7.84
C LYS A 87 -12.50 -15.12 6.53
N ILE A 88 -11.29 -14.58 6.38
CA ILE A 88 -10.42 -14.86 5.23
C ILE A 88 -10.01 -16.34 5.24
N ALA A 89 -9.66 -16.91 6.40
CA ALA A 89 -9.34 -18.32 6.51
C ALA A 89 -10.50 -19.22 6.05
N ALA A 90 -11.73 -18.91 6.47
CA ALA A 90 -12.92 -19.64 6.05
C ALA A 90 -13.19 -19.49 4.54
N LEU A 91 -12.99 -18.29 3.98
CA LEU A 91 -13.10 -18.03 2.54
C LEU A 91 -12.10 -18.85 1.74
N LEU A 92 -10.85 -18.96 2.23
CA LEU A 92 -9.76 -19.65 1.54
C LEU A 92 -9.59 -21.13 1.93
N GLY A 93 -10.52 -21.69 2.72
CA GLY A 93 -10.51 -23.11 3.12
C GLY A 93 -9.31 -23.52 3.97
N THR A 94 -8.92 -22.67 4.93
CA THR A 94 -7.78 -22.90 5.84
C THR A 94 -8.10 -22.41 7.26
N SER A 95 -7.11 -22.42 8.16
CA SER A 95 -7.22 -21.91 9.53
C SER A 95 -6.59 -20.52 9.69
N ALA A 96 -7.02 -19.75 10.69
CA ALA A 96 -6.59 -18.38 10.89
C ALA A 96 -5.07 -18.23 11.12
N ASP A 97 -4.43 -19.22 11.76
CA ASP A 97 -2.99 -19.27 11.96
C ASP A 97 -2.20 -19.45 10.64
N GLN A 98 -2.87 -19.90 9.57
CA GLN A 98 -2.31 -20.03 8.23
C GLN A 98 -2.59 -18.79 7.36
N ILE A 99 -3.18 -17.74 7.91
CA ILE A 99 -3.41 -16.46 7.21
C ILE A 99 -2.43 -15.41 7.73
N LEU A 100 -1.77 -14.73 6.79
CA LEU A 100 -1.04 -13.50 7.06
C LEU A 100 -1.55 -12.43 6.09
N ILE A 101 -2.17 -11.39 6.63
CA ILE A 101 -2.49 -10.16 5.86
C ILE A 101 -1.20 -9.36 5.84
N ASN A 102 -0.63 -9.17 4.64
CA ASN A 102 0.64 -8.48 4.47
C ASN A 102 0.44 -6.98 4.33
N ASP A 103 -0.63 -6.58 3.63
CA ASP A 103 -0.98 -5.18 3.40
C ASP A 103 -2.45 -5.01 3.05
N LEU A 104 -2.95 -3.77 3.12
CA LEU A 104 -4.26 -3.37 2.62
C LEU A 104 -4.18 -2.04 1.86
N ALA A 105 -4.99 -1.91 0.81
CA ALA A 105 -5.14 -0.66 0.06
C ALA A 105 -6.61 -0.43 -0.29
N VAL A 106 -7.05 0.82 -0.20
CA VAL A 106 -8.38 1.27 -0.60
C VAL A 106 -8.35 1.73 -2.05
N ASN A 107 -9.21 1.18 -2.89
CA ASN A 107 -9.39 1.68 -4.26
C ASN A 107 -10.01 3.08 -4.22
N PRO A 108 -9.29 4.15 -4.59
CA PRO A 108 -9.79 5.52 -4.47
C PRO A 108 -10.94 5.81 -5.43
N ALA A 109 -11.09 5.02 -6.51
CA ALA A 109 -12.15 5.18 -7.50
C ALA A 109 -13.45 4.50 -7.10
N ALA A 110 -13.39 3.30 -6.48
CA ALA A 110 -14.54 2.47 -6.16
C ALA A 110 -14.87 2.39 -4.66
N GLY A 111 -13.90 2.68 -3.77
CA GLY A 111 -14.06 2.57 -2.31
C GLY A 111 -14.04 1.13 -1.79
N SER A 112 -13.74 0.15 -2.62
CA SER A 112 -13.47 -1.22 -2.21
C SER A 112 -12.05 -1.35 -1.65
N VAL A 113 -11.82 -2.36 -0.82
CA VAL A 113 -10.56 -2.61 -0.13
C VAL A 113 -9.92 -3.87 -0.67
N TYR A 114 -8.65 -3.81 -0.97
CA TYR A 114 -7.85 -4.97 -1.38
C TYR A 114 -6.84 -5.30 -0.30
N MET A 115 -6.67 -6.58 -0.02
CA MET A 115 -5.71 -7.08 0.94
C MET A 115 -4.82 -8.11 0.28
N SER A 116 -3.51 -7.95 0.41
CA SER A 116 -2.55 -8.98 0.05
C SER A 116 -2.44 -9.98 1.18
N VAL A 117 -2.61 -11.26 0.86
CA VAL A 117 -2.70 -12.33 1.85
C VAL A 117 -1.76 -13.47 1.48
N SER A 118 -1.01 -13.96 2.44
CA SER A 118 -0.31 -15.24 2.35
C SER A 118 -1.20 -16.34 2.94
N ARG A 119 -1.57 -17.33 2.12
CA ARG A 119 -2.22 -18.57 2.55
C ARG A 119 -1.17 -19.63 2.80
N GLY A 120 -0.94 -20.00 4.03
CA GLY A 120 0.18 -20.80 4.50
C GLY A 120 1.24 -19.96 5.20
N ARG A 121 2.32 -20.59 5.62
CA ARG A 121 3.47 -19.97 6.27
C ARG A 121 4.76 -20.36 5.57
N GLY A 122 5.77 -19.48 5.69
CA GLY A 122 7.08 -19.70 5.10
C GLY A 122 7.14 -19.41 3.59
N PRO A 123 8.19 -19.88 2.91
CA PRO A 123 8.47 -19.53 1.52
C PRO A 123 7.47 -20.13 0.52
N ASP A 124 6.74 -21.17 0.90
CA ASP A 124 5.76 -21.88 0.06
C ASP A 124 4.34 -21.37 0.27
N ALA A 125 4.14 -20.28 1.02
CA ALA A 125 2.83 -19.67 1.21
C ALA A 125 2.28 -19.14 -0.10
N ALA A 126 1.05 -19.55 -0.46
CA ALA A 126 0.42 -19.11 -1.69
C ALA A 126 -0.06 -17.64 -1.58
N PRO A 127 0.31 -16.77 -2.54
CA PRO A 127 -0.21 -15.41 -2.59
C PRO A 127 -1.68 -15.39 -3.01
N VAL A 128 -2.48 -14.60 -2.31
CA VAL A 128 -3.90 -14.38 -2.62
C VAL A 128 -4.20 -12.89 -2.46
N ILE A 129 -5.03 -12.36 -3.34
CA ILE A 129 -5.61 -11.03 -3.17
C ILE A 129 -7.07 -11.22 -2.73
N VAL A 130 -7.41 -10.62 -1.59
CA VAL A 130 -8.77 -10.62 -1.05
C VAL A 130 -9.36 -9.22 -1.24
N ARG A 131 -10.56 -9.17 -1.82
CA ARG A 131 -11.35 -7.95 -1.97
C ARG A 131 -12.43 -7.89 -0.89
N MET A 132 -12.61 -6.72 -0.31
CA MET A 132 -13.73 -6.40 0.58
C MET A 132 -14.52 -5.24 -0.01
N ASP A 133 -15.82 -5.42 -0.18
CA ASP A 133 -16.70 -4.34 -0.64
C ASP A 133 -17.08 -3.37 0.50
N HIS A 134 -17.79 -2.29 0.14
CA HIS A 134 -18.25 -1.27 1.06
C HIS A 134 -19.18 -1.78 2.17
N THR A 135 -19.73 -2.99 2.05
CA THR A 135 -20.56 -3.64 3.07
C THR A 135 -19.74 -4.49 4.04
N GLY A 136 -18.45 -4.65 3.79
CA GLY A 136 -17.56 -5.55 4.53
C GLY A 136 -17.60 -7.00 4.08
N LYS A 137 -18.25 -7.30 2.93
CA LYS A 137 -18.27 -8.64 2.36
C LYS A 137 -16.94 -8.96 1.67
N LEU A 138 -16.34 -10.09 2.07
CA LEU A 138 -15.08 -10.59 1.53
C LEU A 138 -15.31 -11.50 0.33
N SER A 139 -14.41 -11.41 -0.64
CA SER A 139 -14.31 -12.31 -1.79
C SER A 139 -12.84 -12.46 -2.20
N GLU A 140 -12.47 -13.59 -2.76
CA GLU A 140 -11.17 -13.71 -3.44
C GLU A 140 -11.22 -12.89 -4.74
N PHE A 141 -10.20 -12.09 -4.99
CA PHE A 141 -10.02 -11.42 -6.27
C PHE A 141 -9.31 -12.39 -7.23
N ALA A 142 -10.08 -12.94 -8.18
CA ALA A 142 -9.58 -13.93 -9.11
C ALA A 142 -8.55 -13.33 -10.07
N LEU A 143 -7.36 -13.94 -10.13
CA LEU A 143 -6.25 -13.51 -10.98
C LEU A 143 -6.11 -14.32 -12.28
N ASP A 144 -7.02 -15.25 -12.57
CA ASP A 144 -6.84 -16.20 -13.68
C ASP A 144 -7.05 -15.59 -15.08
N ASP A 145 -7.79 -14.47 -15.19
CA ASP A 145 -8.09 -13.80 -16.47
C ASP A 145 -8.14 -12.27 -16.28
N VAL A 146 -7.04 -11.67 -15.83
CA VAL A 146 -6.92 -10.21 -15.64
C VAL A 146 -6.05 -9.59 -16.73
N ASN A 147 -6.28 -8.29 -17.01
CA ASN A 147 -5.32 -7.49 -17.74
C ASN A 147 -4.25 -7.01 -16.73
N TYR A 148 -2.98 -7.15 -17.08
CA TYR A 148 -1.90 -6.78 -16.19
C TYR A 148 -0.63 -6.37 -16.96
N ALA A 149 0.28 -5.75 -16.24
CA ALA A 149 1.66 -5.52 -16.65
C ALA A 149 2.60 -5.92 -15.51
N GLU A 150 3.84 -6.25 -15.86
CA GLU A 150 4.87 -6.68 -14.92
C GLU A 150 6.15 -5.87 -15.14
N ALA A 151 6.75 -5.40 -14.05
CA ALA A 151 8.09 -4.83 -14.04
C ALA A 151 9.01 -5.66 -13.13
N ALA A 152 9.99 -6.33 -13.72
CA ALA A 152 11.02 -7.03 -12.96
C ALA A 152 12.01 -6.05 -12.33
N LEU A 153 12.40 -6.29 -11.07
CA LEU A 153 13.34 -5.47 -10.33
C LEU A 153 14.75 -6.07 -10.45
N PRO A 154 15.71 -5.37 -11.07
CA PRO A 154 17.07 -5.85 -11.18
C PRO A 154 17.78 -5.83 -9.81
N ASN A 155 18.84 -6.59 -9.70
CA ASN A 155 19.73 -6.61 -8.54
C ASN A 155 19.02 -6.93 -7.20
N ALA A 156 17.98 -7.75 -7.24
CA ALA A 156 17.30 -8.18 -6.02
C ALA A 156 18.21 -9.05 -5.15
N PRO A 157 18.07 -9.05 -3.82
CA PRO A 157 18.80 -9.97 -2.94
C PRO A 157 18.60 -11.42 -3.38
N ASP A 158 19.68 -12.22 -3.27
CA ASP A 158 19.59 -13.65 -3.54
C ASP A 158 18.50 -14.32 -2.67
N PRO A 159 17.68 -15.24 -3.20
CA PRO A 159 16.66 -15.92 -2.43
C PRO A 159 17.16 -16.62 -1.16
N ALA A 160 18.43 -17.06 -1.13
CA ALA A 160 19.07 -17.66 0.02
C ALA A 160 19.75 -16.66 0.97
N ALA A 161 19.87 -15.38 0.57
CA ALA A 161 20.52 -14.36 1.39
C ALA A 161 19.76 -14.11 2.69
N LYS A 162 20.50 -14.06 3.80
CA LYS A 162 19.99 -13.80 5.14
C LYS A 162 20.71 -12.61 5.79
N ASP A 163 19.96 -11.88 6.61
CA ASP A 163 20.55 -10.88 7.49
C ASP A 163 21.31 -11.53 8.68
N ARG A 164 21.94 -10.68 9.51
CA ARG A 164 22.67 -11.15 10.70
C ARG A 164 21.80 -11.88 11.74
N ARG A 165 20.48 -11.73 11.65
CA ARG A 165 19.48 -12.38 12.53
C ARG A 165 18.88 -13.64 11.93
N GLY A 166 19.29 -13.99 10.69
CA GLY A 166 18.81 -15.15 9.95
C GLY A 166 17.52 -14.94 9.17
N ASN A 167 17.00 -13.70 9.08
CA ASN A 167 15.83 -13.37 8.27
C ASN A 167 16.20 -13.31 6.79
N SER A 168 15.27 -13.70 5.93
CA SER A 168 15.47 -13.60 4.48
C SER A 168 15.58 -12.13 4.04
N GLN A 169 16.68 -11.79 3.35
CA GLN A 169 16.79 -10.48 2.72
C GLN A 169 15.93 -10.37 1.46
N ARG A 170 15.55 -11.48 0.84
CA ARG A 170 14.69 -11.51 -0.34
C ARG A 170 13.31 -10.93 -0.06
N THR A 171 12.76 -11.15 1.14
CA THR A 171 11.49 -10.57 1.55
C THR A 171 11.53 -9.05 1.72
N GLU A 172 12.72 -8.46 1.79
CA GLU A 172 12.94 -7.02 1.88
C GLU A 172 13.20 -6.36 0.50
N THR A 173 13.09 -7.12 -0.61
CA THR A 173 13.25 -6.59 -1.98
C THR A 173 12.26 -5.46 -2.25
N ILE A 174 11.03 -5.61 -1.76
CA ILE A 174 9.95 -4.61 -1.79
C ILE A 174 9.39 -4.53 -0.39
N THR A 175 9.52 -3.38 0.24
CA THR A 175 9.03 -3.12 1.60
C THR A 175 7.81 -2.20 1.60
N ASP A 176 7.69 -1.38 0.56
CA ASP A 176 6.56 -0.49 0.34
C ASP A 176 6.54 -0.02 -1.12
N LEU A 177 5.38 0.45 -1.62
CA LEU A 177 5.23 1.04 -2.94
C LEU A 177 4.11 2.07 -2.99
N ALA A 178 4.23 3.04 -3.89
CA ALA A 178 3.20 4.06 -4.12
C ALA A 178 3.20 4.52 -5.58
N TYR A 179 2.05 4.98 -6.07
CA TYR A 179 1.95 5.70 -7.33
C TYR A 179 2.11 7.20 -7.09
N VAL A 180 3.07 7.82 -7.80
CA VAL A 180 3.39 9.25 -7.68
C VAL A 180 3.65 9.83 -9.07
N ASP A 181 2.85 10.77 -9.51
CA ASP A 181 3.06 11.56 -10.74
C ASP A 181 3.45 10.74 -11.98
N GLY A 182 2.69 9.69 -12.29
CA GLY A 182 2.94 8.83 -13.45
C GLY A 182 4.03 7.78 -13.26
N ARG A 183 4.50 7.59 -12.03
CA ARG A 183 5.54 6.63 -11.69
C ARG A 183 5.13 5.75 -10.51
N VAL A 184 5.62 4.53 -10.50
CA VAL A 184 5.52 3.65 -9.35
C VAL A 184 6.84 3.72 -8.59
N ILE A 185 6.79 4.29 -7.40
CA ILE A 185 7.94 4.32 -6.50
C ILE A 185 7.94 3.05 -5.67
N VAL A 186 9.09 2.38 -5.62
CA VAL A 186 9.26 1.10 -4.89
C VAL A 186 10.43 1.23 -3.93
N ALA A 187 10.15 1.05 -2.65
CA ALA A 187 11.15 0.98 -1.60
C ALA A 187 11.59 -0.48 -1.34
N GLY A 188 12.85 -0.69 -0.99
CA GLY A 188 13.33 -2.00 -0.62
C GLY A 188 14.85 -2.15 -0.65
N LEU A 189 15.32 -3.40 -0.71
CA LEU A 189 16.74 -3.73 -0.77
C LEU A 189 17.15 -4.24 -2.15
N SER A 190 18.41 -4.01 -2.48
CA SER A 190 19.15 -4.67 -3.55
C SER A 190 20.29 -5.52 -2.99
N ASN A 191 20.98 -6.26 -3.85
CA ASN A 191 22.19 -7.01 -3.51
C ASN A 191 23.50 -6.19 -3.66
N GLU A 192 23.37 -4.86 -3.83
CA GLU A 192 24.48 -3.96 -4.00
C GLU A 192 25.05 -3.51 -2.64
N GLU A 193 26.26 -2.92 -2.66
CA GLU A 193 26.90 -2.39 -1.45
C GLU A 193 26.03 -1.35 -0.74
N PHE A 194 25.42 -0.44 -1.50
CA PHE A 194 24.38 0.48 -1.05
C PHE A 194 23.02 -0.18 -1.28
N ALA A 195 22.63 -1.07 -0.36
CA ALA A 195 21.49 -1.96 -0.57
C ALA A 195 20.14 -1.26 -0.47
N SER A 196 20.02 -0.18 0.33
CA SER A 196 18.76 0.57 0.45
C SER A 196 18.44 1.30 -0.86
N LYS A 197 17.28 1.02 -1.43
CA LYS A 197 16.86 1.51 -2.75
C LYS A 197 15.49 2.18 -2.71
N LEU A 198 15.38 3.22 -3.51
CA LEU A 198 14.14 3.77 -4.03
C LEU A 198 14.17 3.64 -5.55
N ARG A 199 13.30 2.83 -6.13
CA ARG A 199 13.14 2.67 -7.57
C ARG A 199 11.98 3.51 -8.04
N SER A 200 12.11 4.13 -9.21
CA SER A 200 11.11 5.02 -9.79
C SER A 200 10.75 4.53 -11.19
N LEU A 201 9.82 3.57 -11.25
CA LEU A 201 9.38 2.92 -12.48
C LEU A 201 8.37 3.81 -13.20
N PRO A 202 8.54 4.14 -14.49
CA PRO A 202 7.50 4.81 -15.25
C PRO A 202 6.24 3.92 -15.32
N PHE A 203 5.06 4.52 -15.33
CA PHE A 203 3.83 3.79 -15.53
C PHE A 203 3.02 4.41 -16.69
N PRO A 204 2.73 3.65 -17.74
CA PRO A 204 2.98 2.20 -17.96
C PRO A 204 4.43 1.77 -17.85
N PHE A 205 4.65 0.49 -17.49
CA PHE A 205 5.99 -0.08 -17.38
C PHE A 205 6.60 -0.25 -18.77
N ASP A 206 7.62 0.53 -19.09
CA ASP A 206 8.34 0.47 -20.38
C ASP A 206 9.85 0.26 -20.23
N GLU A 207 10.38 0.53 -19.04
CA GLU A 207 11.81 0.39 -18.74
C GLU A 207 12.04 -0.24 -17.37
N SER A 208 13.14 -0.98 -17.22
CA SER A 208 13.64 -1.45 -15.93
C SER A 208 14.47 -0.35 -15.26
N ASP A 209 14.27 -0.11 -13.97
CA ASP A 209 15.00 0.88 -13.18
C ASP A 209 15.95 0.19 -12.20
N ALA A 210 17.26 0.48 -12.31
CA ALA A 210 18.26 0.02 -11.36
C ALA A 210 18.09 0.63 -9.96
N GLY A 211 17.28 1.69 -9.86
CA GLY A 211 16.97 2.41 -8.62
C GLY A 211 18.03 3.40 -8.18
N THR A 212 17.63 4.28 -7.31
CA THR A 212 18.47 5.21 -6.57
C THR A 212 18.93 4.56 -5.28
N SER A 213 20.23 4.52 -5.04
CA SER A 213 20.80 4.13 -3.74
C SER A 213 20.56 5.25 -2.73
N VAL A 214 20.03 4.92 -1.57
CA VAL A 214 19.75 5.93 -0.54
C VAL A 214 20.58 5.71 0.72
N GLU A 215 21.04 6.82 1.28
CA GLU A 215 21.78 6.90 2.54
C GLU A 215 21.03 7.82 3.50
N ILE A 216 21.00 7.47 4.77
CA ILE A 216 20.40 8.28 5.82
C ILE A 216 21.35 8.44 7.00
N TYR A 217 21.28 9.57 7.70
CA TYR A 217 21.85 9.64 9.03
C TYR A 217 20.85 9.08 10.04
N HIS A 218 21.25 8.00 10.72
CA HIS A 218 20.43 7.35 11.74
C HIS A 218 20.88 7.84 13.14
N GLY A 219 20.14 8.80 13.69
CA GLY A 219 20.54 9.48 14.92
C GLY A 219 20.68 8.55 16.11
N SER A 220 19.80 7.56 16.31
CA SER A 220 19.91 6.62 17.41
C SER A 220 21.16 5.73 17.33
N HIS A 221 21.68 5.48 16.12
CA HIS A 221 22.95 4.77 15.89
C HIS A 221 24.15 5.71 15.78
N GLY A 222 23.94 7.01 15.52
CA GLY A 222 24.97 8.02 15.39
C GLY A 222 25.87 7.84 14.18
N LYS A 223 25.31 7.38 13.05
CA LYS A 223 26.05 7.10 11.82
C LYS A 223 25.17 7.14 10.58
N PHE A 224 25.82 7.28 9.42
CA PHE A 224 25.17 7.06 8.13
C PHE A 224 24.91 5.57 7.88
N GLU A 225 23.78 5.26 7.26
CA GLU A 225 23.35 3.91 6.92
C GLU A 225 22.87 3.83 5.48
N THR A 226 23.34 2.79 4.76
CA THR A 226 23.06 2.53 3.35
C THR A 226 22.39 1.17 3.13
N GLN A 227 22.18 0.39 4.21
CA GLN A 227 21.67 -0.98 4.17
C GLN A 227 20.34 -1.16 4.90
N SER A 228 19.85 -0.10 5.56
CA SER A 228 18.56 -0.13 6.24
C SER A 228 17.45 0.13 5.22
N PRO A 229 16.50 -0.81 5.02
CA PRO A 229 15.40 -0.56 4.10
C PRO A 229 14.45 0.50 4.65
N VAL A 230 13.90 1.32 3.79
CA VAL A 230 12.68 2.09 4.07
C VAL A 230 11.60 1.09 4.49
N ARG A 231 10.84 1.37 5.53
CA ARG A 231 9.76 0.47 5.99
C ARG A 231 8.43 0.83 5.38
N THR A 232 8.14 2.11 5.36
CA THR A 232 6.97 2.70 4.70
C THR A 232 7.30 4.13 4.30
N PHE A 233 6.62 4.66 3.30
CA PHE A 233 6.80 6.03 2.85
C PHE A 233 5.52 6.60 2.26
N VAL A 234 5.44 7.92 2.21
CA VAL A 234 4.40 8.66 1.48
C VAL A 234 5.01 9.77 0.65
N ALA A 235 4.36 10.12 -0.45
CA ALA A 235 4.69 11.33 -1.19
C ALA A 235 4.03 12.54 -0.53
N TYR A 236 4.80 13.62 -0.38
CA TYR A 236 4.31 14.88 0.16
C TYR A 236 5.05 16.07 -0.45
N THR A 237 4.32 17.14 -0.78
CA THR A 237 4.89 18.37 -1.33
C THR A 237 5.31 19.30 -0.19
N ILE A 238 6.60 19.63 -0.11
CA ILE A 238 7.18 20.55 0.87
C ILE A 238 7.63 21.80 0.11
N ASP A 239 7.09 22.97 0.44
CA ASP A 239 7.39 24.26 -0.22
C ASP A 239 7.31 24.21 -1.76
N GLY A 240 6.31 23.49 -2.29
CA GLY A 240 6.11 23.33 -3.73
C GLY A 240 6.97 22.27 -4.39
N GLU A 241 7.88 21.60 -3.66
CA GLU A 241 8.72 20.53 -4.17
C GLU A 241 8.22 19.16 -3.73
N PRO A 242 7.99 18.21 -4.67
CA PRO A 242 7.64 16.84 -4.35
C PRO A 242 8.77 16.13 -3.59
N ASN A 243 8.43 15.52 -2.46
CA ASN A 243 9.33 14.73 -1.63
C ASN A 243 8.72 13.36 -1.32
N LEU A 244 9.57 12.38 -1.02
CA LEU A 244 9.18 11.18 -0.30
C LEU A 244 9.54 11.36 1.17
N LEU A 245 8.56 11.13 2.04
CA LEU A 245 8.77 11.02 3.49
C LEU A 245 8.91 9.55 3.81
N ALA A 246 10.11 9.12 4.15
CA ALA A 246 10.44 7.71 4.40
C ALA A 246 10.71 7.46 5.88
N ALA A 247 10.09 6.40 6.42
CA ALA A 247 10.27 5.98 7.79
C ALA A 247 11.04 4.65 7.87
N TYR A 248 11.96 4.57 8.84
CA TYR A 248 12.87 3.44 9.03
C TYR A 248 12.70 2.81 10.42
N THR A 249 13.22 1.61 10.61
CA THR A 249 13.29 0.98 11.95
C THR A 249 14.07 1.88 12.91
N CYS A 250 13.66 1.94 14.16
CA CYS A 250 14.04 2.95 15.17
C CYS A 250 13.56 4.36 14.83
N THR A 251 12.72 4.47 13.80
CA THR A 251 11.91 5.60 13.38
C THR A 251 12.60 6.93 13.09
N PRO A 252 13.74 6.97 12.39
CA PRO A 252 14.07 8.18 11.68
C PRO A 252 13.02 8.44 10.60
N LEU A 253 12.54 9.70 10.52
CA LEU A 253 11.73 10.21 9.43
C LEU A 253 12.63 11.06 8.52
N VAL A 254 12.68 10.68 7.25
CA VAL A 254 13.66 11.21 6.29
C VAL A 254 12.94 11.75 5.08
N LYS A 255 13.31 12.93 4.61
CA LYS A 255 12.82 13.50 3.35
C LYS A 255 13.83 13.28 2.22
N PHE A 256 13.31 12.86 1.04
CA PHE A 256 14.04 12.72 -0.20
C PHE A 256 13.35 13.51 -1.30
N PRO A 257 13.97 14.54 -1.90
CA PRO A 257 13.39 15.22 -3.06
C PRO A 257 13.22 14.25 -4.23
N VAL A 258 12.00 14.14 -4.76
CA VAL A 258 11.69 13.22 -5.89
C VAL A 258 12.55 13.52 -7.12
N ALA A 259 12.86 14.79 -7.36
CA ALA A 259 13.72 15.23 -8.47
C ALA A 259 15.15 14.65 -8.43
N GLN A 260 15.63 14.19 -7.27
CA GLN A 260 16.96 13.57 -7.12
C GLN A 260 16.93 12.05 -7.35
N LEU A 261 15.74 11.45 -7.39
CA LEU A 261 15.58 10.01 -7.58
C LEU A 261 15.71 9.66 -9.06
N SER A 262 16.90 9.22 -9.45
CA SER A 262 17.20 8.78 -10.82
C SER A 262 17.99 7.47 -10.83
N PRO A 263 17.85 6.65 -11.89
CA PRO A 263 18.54 5.36 -11.99
C PRO A 263 20.04 5.48 -11.78
N GLY A 264 20.60 4.69 -10.86
CA GLY A 264 22.05 4.66 -10.56
C GLY A 264 22.54 5.82 -9.69
N ALA A 265 21.71 6.81 -9.35
CA ALA A 265 22.10 7.87 -8.43
C ALA A 265 22.31 7.36 -6.99
N LYS A 266 23.12 8.12 -6.24
CA LYS A 266 23.26 7.96 -4.78
C LYS A 266 22.77 9.25 -4.13
N VAL A 267 21.75 9.13 -3.28
CA VAL A 267 21.08 10.26 -2.65
C VAL A 267 21.13 10.12 -1.13
N GLN A 268 21.61 11.15 -0.49
CA GLN A 268 21.57 11.28 0.96
C GLN A 268 20.27 11.99 1.35
N GLY A 269 19.42 11.29 2.09
CA GLY A 269 18.20 11.86 2.63
C GLY A 269 18.44 12.76 3.82
N VAL A 270 17.56 13.71 4.05
CA VAL A 270 17.60 14.61 5.20
C VAL A 270 16.75 14.03 6.32
N THR A 271 17.38 13.55 7.39
CA THR A 271 16.68 13.07 8.59
C THR A 271 16.14 14.27 9.35
N ILE A 272 14.80 14.41 9.38
CA ILE A 272 14.11 15.55 10.01
C ILE A 272 13.52 15.23 11.38
N ALA A 273 13.41 13.94 11.72
CA ALA A 273 12.99 13.50 13.04
C ALA A 273 13.59 12.14 13.40
N GLU A 274 13.86 11.95 14.69
CA GLU A 274 13.98 10.68 15.38
C GLU A 274 12.73 10.52 16.27
N LEU A 275 11.83 9.61 15.91
CA LEU A 275 10.53 9.48 16.59
C LEU A 275 10.56 8.48 17.76
N GLY A 276 11.74 7.98 18.09
CA GLY A 276 12.01 7.09 19.20
C GLY A 276 12.54 5.72 18.79
N ASN A 277 13.59 5.30 19.46
CA ASN A 277 14.28 4.05 19.19
C ASN A 277 13.46 2.79 19.55
N GLN A 278 13.95 1.60 19.16
CA GLN A 278 13.34 0.29 19.41
C GLN A 278 11.88 0.18 18.92
N ASN A 279 11.54 0.88 17.84
CA ASN A 279 10.22 0.94 17.26
C ASN A 279 10.33 0.70 15.75
N ARG A 280 9.29 0.13 15.16
CA ARG A 280 9.20 -0.10 13.70
C ARG A 280 7.95 0.57 13.18
N PRO A 281 8.07 1.47 12.20
CA PRO A 281 6.92 1.95 11.45
C PRO A 281 6.33 0.79 10.64
N LEU A 282 5.02 0.72 10.60
CA LEU A 282 4.27 -0.35 9.94
C LEU A 282 3.63 0.16 8.67
N ASP A 283 3.01 1.35 8.75
CA ASP A 283 2.27 1.95 7.65
C ASP A 283 2.04 3.44 7.90
N MET A 284 1.82 4.26 6.85
CA MET A 284 1.58 5.69 7.00
C MET A 284 0.79 6.29 5.84
N ILE A 285 -0.02 7.31 6.15
CA ILE A 285 -0.79 8.09 5.18
C ILE A 285 -0.63 9.60 5.44
N ILE A 286 -0.93 10.40 4.40
CA ILE A 286 -1.14 11.85 4.53
C ILE A 286 -2.64 12.14 4.55
N TYR A 287 -3.04 13.07 5.42
CA TYR A 287 -4.41 13.58 5.45
C TYR A 287 -4.45 15.05 5.84
N GLN A 288 -5.57 15.70 5.52
CA GLN A 288 -5.84 17.10 5.87
C GLN A 288 -6.92 17.15 6.95
N LYS A 289 -6.72 18.04 7.94
CA LYS A 289 -7.72 18.33 8.96
C LYS A 289 -7.50 19.74 9.52
N ASP A 290 -8.61 20.46 9.72
CA ASP A 290 -8.63 21.80 10.32
C ASP A 290 -7.62 22.79 9.67
N GLY A 291 -7.44 22.66 8.34
CA GLY A 291 -6.53 23.50 7.57
C GLY A 291 -5.05 23.15 7.66
N GLY A 292 -4.69 22.04 8.31
CA GLY A 292 -3.34 21.50 8.38
C GLY A 292 -3.22 20.13 7.71
N ASP A 293 -2.00 19.81 7.27
CA ASP A 293 -1.62 18.49 6.77
C ASP A 293 -0.91 17.70 7.86
N PHE A 294 -1.17 16.41 7.92
CA PHE A 294 -0.60 15.51 8.91
C PHE A 294 -0.18 14.18 8.28
N VAL A 295 0.90 13.61 8.80
CA VAL A 295 1.21 12.19 8.65
C VAL A 295 0.54 11.42 9.78
N LEU A 296 -0.23 10.37 9.44
CA LEU A 296 -0.67 9.37 10.41
C LEU A 296 0.16 8.12 10.19
N MET A 297 0.92 7.69 11.21
CA MET A 297 1.85 6.57 11.12
C MET A 297 1.55 5.51 12.18
N ALA A 298 1.27 4.29 11.75
CA ALA A 298 1.15 3.13 12.63
C ALA A 298 2.55 2.58 12.99
N ASN A 299 2.69 2.13 14.23
CA ASN A 299 3.95 1.62 14.76
C ASN A 299 3.74 0.38 15.62
N ASP A 300 4.75 -0.48 15.69
CA ASP A 300 4.68 -1.75 16.43
C ASP A 300 4.67 -1.58 17.96
N ARG A 301 5.30 -0.52 18.49
CA ARG A 301 5.45 -0.33 19.94
C ARG A 301 4.96 1.01 20.48
N ARG A 302 4.92 2.04 19.63
CA ARG A 302 4.59 3.41 20.07
C ARG A 302 3.19 3.86 19.64
N GLY A 303 2.37 2.93 19.13
CA GLY A 303 1.01 3.20 18.69
C GLY A 303 0.96 4.02 17.41
N VAL A 304 -0.16 4.70 17.19
CA VAL A 304 -0.35 5.57 16.02
C VAL A 304 0.11 6.98 16.36
N MET A 305 0.98 7.51 15.52
CA MET A 305 1.54 8.86 15.64
C MET A 305 0.85 9.79 14.65
N LYS A 306 0.41 10.95 15.13
CA LYS A 306 0.01 12.10 14.32
C LYS A 306 1.16 13.09 14.29
N ILE A 307 1.72 13.35 13.12
CA ILE A 307 2.90 14.20 12.92
C ILE A 307 2.46 15.41 12.07
N PRO A 308 2.49 16.64 12.60
CA PRO A 308 2.19 17.83 11.80
C PRO A 308 3.29 18.08 10.76
N THR A 309 2.90 18.45 9.53
CA THR A 309 3.85 18.66 8.43
C THR A 309 4.35 20.09 8.31
N GLY A 310 3.76 21.03 9.05
CA GLY A 310 4.03 22.47 8.92
C GLY A 310 5.50 22.85 9.12
N ASP A 311 6.24 22.09 9.93
CA ASP A 311 7.65 22.38 10.22
C ASP A 311 8.62 21.60 9.31
N PHE A 312 8.15 20.77 8.36
CA PHE A 312 9.03 19.91 7.55
C PHE A 312 10.00 20.68 6.65
N ALA A 313 9.58 21.86 6.17
CA ALA A 313 10.42 22.72 5.36
C ALA A 313 11.58 23.29 6.17
N ALA A 314 11.29 23.79 7.37
CA ALA A 314 12.26 24.44 8.26
C ALA A 314 13.04 23.46 9.14
N ALA A 315 12.68 22.16 9.12
CA ALA A 315 13.34 21.16 9.97
C ALA A 315 14.83 21.03 9.62
N GLU A 316 15.68 21.24 10.61
CA GLU A 316 17.12 21.07 10.49
C GLU A 316 17.47 19.57 10.36
N ALA A 317 18.54 19.29 9.61
CA ALA A 317 19.06 17.93 9.47
C ALA A 317 19.61 17.42 10.81
N ILE A 318 19.19 16.21 11.19
CA ILE A 318 19.80 15.51 12.32
C ILE A 318 21.06 14.81 11.81
N GLU A 319 22.24 15.29 12.26
CA GLU A 319 23.56 14.79 11.88
C GLU A 319 24.42 14.42 13.10
N THR A 320 23.82 14.41 14.27
CA THR A 320 24.48 14.05 15.52
C THR A 320 23.70 12.94 16.23
N ARG A 321 24.39 12.17 17.07
CA ARG A 321 23.75 11.06 17.80
C ARG A 321 22.65 11.56 18.73
N VAL A 322 21.49 10.90 18.63
CA VAL A 322 20.29 11.18 19.44
C VAL A 322 19.90 9.93 20.23
N PRO A 323 19.72 10.02 21.55
CA PRO A 323 19.44 8.84 22.37
C PRO A 323 18.03 8.27 22.17
N ASP A 324 17.01 9.10 21.86
CA ASP A 324 15.60 8.66 21.67
C ASP A 324 14.85 9.52 20.65
N LYS A 325 14.50 10.77 20.99
CA LYS A 325 13.67 11.65 20.15
C LYS A 325 14.38 12.96 19.87
N ALA A 326 14.25 13.45 18.62
CA ALA A 326 14.70 14.78 18.21
C ALA A 326 13.98 15.21 16.91
N GLY A 327 14.12 16.50 16.58
CA GLY A 327 13.54 17.09 15.38
C GLY A 327 12.03 17.25 15.49
N VAL A 328 11.30 16.99 14.40
CA VAL A 328 9.84 17.14 14.34
C VAL A 328 9.17 16.22 15.36
N GLY A 329 8.25 16.79 16.14
CA GLY A 329 7.50 16.08 17.17
C GLY A 329 6.25 15.37 16.63
N TYR A 330 5.60 14.59 17.50
CA TYR A 330 4.34 13.91 17.19
C TYR A 330 3.44 13.82 18.43
N GLU A 331 2.15 13.58 18.18
CA GLU A 331 1.17 13.17 19.16
C GLU A 331 0.85 11.69 19.00
N THR A 332 0.71 10.95 20.11
CA THR A 332 0.23 9.56 20.08
C THR A 332 -1.29 9.54 20.20
N ILE A 333 -1.98 8.92 19.24
CA ILE A 333 -3.44 8.82 19.25
C ILE A 333 -3.87 7.63 20.10
N ALA A 334 -4.32 7.93 21.31
CA ALA A 334 -4.61 6.92 22.35
C ALA A 334 -5.70 5.91 21.95
N ASP A 335 -6.68 6.34 21.13
CA ASP A 335 -7.81 5.52 20.69
C ASP A 335 -7.45 4.55 19.54
N LEU A 336 -6.30 4.74 18.89
CA LEU A 336 -5.84 3.90 17.78
C LEU A 336 -4.79 2.87 18.24
N LYS A 337 -5.14 2.06 19.26
CA LYS A 337 -4.26 1.00 19.75
C LYS A 337 -4.29 -0.23 18.85
N GLY A 338 -3.13 -0.84 18.66
CA GLY A 338 -3.00 -2.11 17.94
C GLY A 338 -3.17 -2.02 16.44
N VAL A 339 -3.20 -0.83 15.85
CA VAL A 339 -3.23 -0.64 14.40
C VAL A 339 -1.95 -1.18 13.80
N VAL A 340 -2.09 -2.09 12.80
CA VAL A 340 -0.98 -2.75 12.12
C VAL A 340 -0.88 -2.40 10.65
N GLN A 341 -1.97 -1.95 10.03
CA GLN A 341 -2.05 -1.39 8.68
C GLN A 341 -3.11 -0.29 8.67
N LEU A 342 -2.97 0.68 7.80
CA LEU A 342 -3.94 1.75 7.63
C LEU A 342 -3.90 2.31 6.20
N ASP A 343 -5.05 2.73 5.69
CA ASP A 343 -5.13 3.49 4.46
C ASP A 343 -6.24 4.54 4.52
N ARG A 344 -6.18 5.51 3.65
CA ARG A 344 -7.17 6.56 3.57
C ARG A 344 -8.45 6.06 2.90
N LEU A 345 -9.56 6.05 3.63
CA LEU A 345 -10.87 5.66 3.08
C LEU A 345 -11.54 6.81 2.32
N ASP A 346 -11.56 8.00 2.95
CA ASP A 346 -12.13 9.23 2.37
C ASP A 346 -11.46 10.48 2.99
N ALA A 347 -12.09 11.64 2.87
CA ALA A 347 -11.55 12.90 3.40
C ALA A 347 -11.48 12.90 4.94
N ASP A 348 -12.41 12.21 5.60
CA ASP A 348 -12.63 12.29 7.05
C ASP A 348 -12.26 10.99 7.78
N HIS A 349 -12.03 9.88 7.05
CA HIS A 349 -11.85 8.57 7.63
C HIS A 349 -10.63 7.81 7.07
N ALA A 350 -9.99 7.05 7.95
CA ALA A 350 -9.07 5.98 7.61
C ALA A 350 -9.74 4.61 7.77
N LEU A 351 -9.29 3.64 6.98
CA LEU A 351 -9.52 2.23 7.23
C LEU A 351 -8.29 1.69 7.96
N VAL A 352 -8.50 0.96 9.04
CA VAL A 352 -7.41 0.40 9.84
C VAL A 352 -7.59 -1.10 10.04
N LEU A 353 -6.48 -1.82 9.96
CA LEU A 353 -6.37 -3.20 10.43
C LEU A 353 -5.82 -3.18 11.86
N VAL A 354 -6.60 -3.66 12.80
CA VAL A 354 -6.26 -3.63 14.24
C VAL A 354 -6.04 -5.04 14.75
N LYS A 355 -4.92 -5.26 15.43
CA LYS A 355 -4.67 -6.45 16.22
C LYS A 355 -5.17 -6.22 17.64
N THR A 356 -6.17 -6.99 18.05
CA THR A 356 -6.74 -6.93 19.39
C THR A 356 -5.80 -7.52 20.44
N GLU A 357 -6.04 -7.26 21.71
CA GLU A 357 -5.29 -7.86 22.81
C GLU A 357 -5.38 -9.40 22.82
N ALA A 358 -6.47 -9.97 22.33
CA ALA A 358 -6.65 -11.41 22.13
C ALA A 358 -5.86 -11.96 20.92
N GLY A 359 -5.18 -11.09 20.15
CA GLY A 359 -4.42 -11.46 18.96
C GLY A 359 -5.23 -11.63 17.68
N GLU A 360 -6.55 -11.38 17.72
CA GLU A 360 -7.44 -11.41 16.56
C GLU A 360 -7.29 -10.14 15.73
N LEU A 361 -7.54 -10.20 14.43
CA LEU A 361 -7.55 -9.04 13.55
C LEU A 361 -8.97 -8.52 13.30
N ALA A 362 -9.11 -7.21 13.29
CA ALA A 362 -10.34 -6.52 12.91
C ALA A 362 -10.01 -5.42 11.89
N CYS A 363 -10.88 -5.25 10.89
CA CYS A 363 -10.79 -4.17 9.93
C CYS A 363 -11.94 -3.19 10.18
N GLN A 364 -11.64 -1.92 10.41
CA GLN A 364 -12.63 -0.93 10.79
C GLN A 364 -12.34 0.46 10.25
N THR A 365 -13.40 1.20 9.97
CA THR A 365 -13.35 2.63 9.68
C THR A 365 -13.18 3.42 10.98
N VAL A 366 -12.25 4.36 10.98
CA VAL A 366 -12.02 5.29 12.10
C VAL A 366 -11.99 6.72 11.59
N PRO A 367 -12.43 7.71 12.36
CA PRO A 367 -12.25 9.11 11.99
C PRO A 367 -10.76 9.44 11.99
N LEU A 368 -10.34 10.26 11.03
CA LEU A 368 -9.00 10.86 11.01
C LEU A 368 -8.86 11.84 12.20
N PRO A 369 -7.81 11.73 13.04
CA PRO A 369 -7.68 12.46 14.30
C PRO A 369 -7.33 13.94 14.12
#